data_8fd5bafda505c5de746340d20d7770f8
#
_entry.id   8fd5bafda505c5de746340d20d7770f8
#
_cell.length_a   1.000
_cell.length_b   1.000
_cell.length_c   1.000
_cell.angle_alpha   90.00
_cell.angle_beta   90.00
_cell.angle_gamma   90.00
#
_symmetry.space_group_name_H-M   'P 1'
#
loop_
_entity.id
_entity.type
_entity.pdbx_description
1 polymer ?
#
loop_
_entity_poly.entity_id
_entity_poly.type
_entity_poly.pdbx_seq_one_letter_code
_entity_poly.pdbx_strand_id
1 'polypeptide(L)'
;MTNPAKAAAPVHPRRKRGKHWLQRDWRLYLMLLIPIVWYILFCYKPMAGLQIAFQKYNMFNPDKSKWIGLDNFKFVFGMSDFGIALKNTLILNGLDLLFGFPVPIILAILLNEMRTPKLKKFSQTMLYLPHFLSWVIIGGMVLQIFAPTSGVINSTLLRWGWISENIPFLTDGPTWTFTYVLVGVWQSMGWGTILYLAAITGLDMNLFEAARIDGANKLQQIWHVTLPGIRSTIVVLLIMNIGRMMSIGFDRPFIIGNTKVKDYCDVISTFVYRAGITNSQFARATAIGLFQSIVGLVLITGANTVSRLFDEQSIW
;
A
#
# COMPACT_ATOMS: atom_id res chain seq x y z
N MET A 1 -62.01 -19.70 -18.88
CA MET A 1 -60.77 -19.71 -18.03
C MET A 1 -59.99 -18.49 -18.43
N THR A 2 -60.11 -17.41 -17.68
CA THR A 2 -59.59 -16.08 -17.97
C THR A 2 -58.21 -15.91 -17.36
N ASN A 3 -57.27 -15.53 -18.20
CA ASN A 3 -55.86 -15.30 -17.89
C ASN A 3 -55.71 -14.01 -17.06
N PRO A 4 -55.12 -13.98 -15.83
CA PRO A 4 -54.94 -12.75 -15.10
C PRO A 4 -53.80 -11.95 -15.70
N ALA A 5 -54.11 -10.71 -16.13
CA ALA A 5 -53.22 -9.72 -16.67
C ALA A 5 -52.04 -9.43 -15.68
N LYS A 6 -50.80 -9.51 -16.15
CA LYS A 6 -49.61 -9.00 -15.45
C LYS A 6 -49.78 -7.51 -15.20
N ALA A 7 -50.01 -7.15 -13.94
CA ALA A 7 -49.98 -5.75 -13.53
C ALA A 7 -48.59 -5.16 -13.80
N ALA A 8 -48.50 -4.19 -14.70
CA ALA A 8 -47.29 -3.44 -14.98
C ALA A 8 -46.91 -2.62 -13.75
N ALA A 9 -45.69 -2.78 -13.29
CA ALA A 9 -45.11 -1.98 -12.20
C ALA A 9 -45.18 -0.48 -12.58
N PRO A 10 -45.51 0.41 -11.63
CA PRO A 10 -45.61 1.83 -11.90
C PRO A 10 -44.27 2.40 -12.32
N VAL A 11 -44.16 2.86 -13.57
CA VAL A 11 -43.02 3.61 -14.10
C VAL A 11 -43.00 4.95 -13.38
N HIS A 12 -42.11 5.11 -12.42
CA HIS A 12 -41.87 6.41 -11.80
C HIS A 12 -41.36 7.40 -12.87
N PRO A 13 -42.06 8.53 -13.09
CA PRO A 13 -41.65 9.50 -14.09
C PRO A 13 -40.24 10.03 -13.71
N ARG A 14 -39.29 9.91 -14.61
CA ARG A 14 -37.96 10.56 -14.51
C ARG A 14 -38.24 12.06 -14.34
N ARG A 15 -38.14 12.56 -13.11
CA ARG A 15 -38.22 14.00 -12.81
C ARG A 15 -37.19 14.72 -13.67
N LYS A 16 -37.64 15.52 -14.63
CA LYS A 16 -36.77 16.44 -15.40
C LYS A 16 -36.06 17.32 -14.37
N ARG A 17 -34.72 17.15 -14.22
CA ARG A 17 -33.89 18.02 -13.39
C ARG A 17 -33.94 19.43 -13.97
N GLY A 18 -34.81 20.28 -13.41
CA GLY A 18 -34.92 21.67 -13.79
C GLY A 18 -33.61 22.41 -13.48
N LYS A 19 -33.33 23.53 -14.17
CA LYS A 19 -32.11 24.38 -14.04
C LYS A 19 -31.84 24.92 -12.62
N HIS A 20 -32.70 24.67 -11.65
CA HIS A 20 -32.60 25.13 -10.24
C HIS A 20 -31.71 24.25 -9.32
N TRP A 21 -31.11 23.18 -9.83
CA TRP A 21 -30.26 22.31 -9.02
C TRP A 21 -29.03 23.04 -8.43
N LEU A 22 -28.43 23.96 -9.19
CA LEU A 22 -27.30 24.79 -8.73
C LEU A 22 -27.71 25.71 -7.56
N GLN A 23 -28.90 26.30 -7.61
CA GLN A 23 -29.41 27.18 -6.53
C GLN A 23 -29.79 26.40 -5.27
N ARG A 24 -30.29 25.20 -5.43
CA ARG A 24 -30.65 24.33 -4.30
C ARG A 24 -29.45 23.76 -3.58
N ASP A 25 -28.44 23.34 -4.35
CA ASP A 25 -27.31 22.56 -3.84
C ASP A 25 -26.00 23.40 -3.74
N TRP A 26 -26.09 24.75 -3.81
CA TRP A 26 -24.94 25.65 -3.81
C TRP A 26 -24.01 25.46 -2.60
N ARG A 27 -24.57 25.11 -1.44
CA ARG A 27 -23.78 24.83 -0.22
C ARG A 27 -22.87 23.63 -0.41
N LEU A 28 -23.32 22.60 -1.13
CA LEU A 28 -22.52 21.43 -1.44
C LEU A 28 -21.37 21.77 -2.38
N TYR A 29 -21.65 22.65 -3.38
CA TYR A 29 -20.58 23.14 -4.29
C TYR A 29 -19.57 24.02 -3.56
N LEU A 30 -20.01 24.82 -2.59
CA LEU A 30 -19.10 25.61 -1.76
C LEU A 30 -18.18 24.71 -0.93
N MET A 31 -18.71 23.65 -0.34
CA MET A 31 -17.91 22.65 0.37
C MET A 31 -16.91 21.93 -0.57
N LEU A 32 -17.32 21.67 -1.81
CA LEU A 32 -16.48 21.02 -2.81
C LEU A 32 -15.36 21.95 -3.35
N LEU A 33 -15.58 23.26 -3.30
CA LEU A 33 -14.63 24.26 -3.80
C LEU A 33 -13.29 24.17 -3.07
N ILE A 34 -13.30 24.00 -1.75
CA ILE A 34 -12.08 23.94 -0.92
C ILE A 34 -11.16 22.80 -1.36
N PRO A 35 -11.62 21.52 -1.43
CA PRO A 35 -10.78 20.44 -1.94
C PRO A 35 -10.35 20.64 -3.40
N ILE A 36 -11.23 21.16 -4.27
CA ILE A 36 -10.87 21.40 -5.68
C ILE A 36 -9.73 22.41 -5.79
N VAL A 37 -9.84 23.54 -5.08
CA VAL A 37 -8.77 24.56 -5.08
C VAL A 37 -7.48 23.97 -4.53
N TRP A 38 -7.55 23.17 -3.46
CA TRP A 38 -6.40 22.50 -2.91
C TRP A 38 -5.74 21.55 -3.94
N TYR A 39 -6.53 20.71 -4.63
CA TYR A 39 -6.01 19.83 -5.69
C TYR A 39 -5.36 20.61 -6.83
N ILE A 40 -5.99 21.69 -7.28
CA ILE A 40 -5.44 22.51 -8.36
C ILE A 40 -4.09 23.11 -7.93
N LEU A 41 -4.00 23.69 -6.73
CA LEU A 41 -2.79 24.38 -6.27
C LEU A 41 -1.66 23.42 -5.90
N PHE A 42 -1.96 22.31 -5.25
CA PHE A 42 -0.96 21.43 -4.66
C PHE A 42 -0.72 20.13 -5.43
N CYS A 43 -1.64 19.69 -6.28
CA CYS A 43 -1.47 18.51 -7.12
C CYS A 43 -1.25 18.89 -8.60
N TYR A 44 -2.16 19.67 -9.22
CA TYR A 44 -2.07 19.97 -10.65
C TYR A 44 -1.00 21.01 -11.00
N LYS A 45 -0.91 22.11 -10.26
CA LYS A 45 0.11 23.14 -10.52
C LYS A 45 1.54 22.60 -10.47
N PRO A 46 1.94 21.76 -9.50
CA PRO A 46 3.29 21.17 -9.48
C PRO A 46 3.56 20.21 -10.65
N MET A 47 2.52 19.66 -11.32
CA MET A 47 2.73 18.82 -12.50
C MET A 47 3.41 19.55 -13.66
N ALA A 48 3.29 20.88 -13.73
CA ALA A 48 4.06 21.68 -14.67
C ALA A 48 5.59 21.50 -14.47
N GLY A 49 6.03 21.18 -13.25
CA GLY A 49 7.42 20.85 -12.94
C GLY A 49 7.93 19.55 -13.57
N LEU A 50 7.05 18.67 -14.07
CA LEU A 50 7.46 17.43 -14.75
C LEU A 50 8.30 17.69 -16.01
N GLN A 51 8.14 18.85 -16.65
CA GLN A 51 8.99 19.29 -17.77
C GLN A 51 10.48 19.30 -17.43
N ILE A 52 10.85 19.48 -16.15
CA ILE A 52 12.24 19.49 -15.67
C ILE A 52 12.92 18.15 -15.98
N ALA A 53 12.18 17.03 -16.02
CA ALA A 53 12.72 15.72 -16.40
C ALA A 53 13.35 15.69 -17.81
N PHE A 54 12.89 16.57 -18.71
CA PHE A 54 13.31 16.66 -20.10
C PHE A 54 14.30 17.80 -20.37
N GLN A 55 14.76 18.48 -19.30
CA GLN A 55 15.62 19.65 -19.37
C GLN A 55 16.96 19.40 -18.69
N LYS A 56 18.00 20.07 -19.19
CA LYS A 56 19.20 20.36 -18.42
C LYS A 56 18.88 21.53 -17.49
N TYR A 57 18.24 21.20 -16.36
CA TYR A 57 17.67 22.17 -15.44
C TYR A 57 18.75 22.99 -14.75
N ASN A 58 18.59 24.31 -14.74
CA ASN A 58 19.42 25.24 -13.99
C ASN A 58 18.61 25.80 -12.82
N MET A 59 18.97 25.38 -11.61
CA MET A 59 18.27 25.77 -10.38
C MET A 59 18.33 27.29 -10.12
N PHE A 60 19.46 27.94 -10.46
CA PHE A 60 19.67 29.36 -10.19
C PHE A 60 19.05 30.26 -11.27
N ASN A 61 18.80 29.74 -12.46
CA ASN A 61 18.26 30.46 -13.59
C ASN A 61 17.35 29.54 -14.42
N PRO A 62 16.11 29.26 -13.95
CA PRO A 62 15.20 28.30 -14.60
C PRO A 62 14.94 28.64 -16.09
N ASP A 63 14.91 29.92 -16.46
CA ASP A 63 14.67 30.38 -17.83
C ASP A 63 15.81 30.00 -18.80
N LYS A 64 17.01 29.73 -18.29
CA LYS A 64 18.16 29.26 -19.06
C LYS A 64 18.23 27.74 -19.18
N SER A 65 17.26 27.01 -18.65
CA SER A 65 17.19 25.55 -18.76
C SER A 65 17.00 25.14 -20.21
N LYS A 66 17.88 24.27 -20.71
CA LYS A 66 17.84 23.81 -22.11
C LYS A 66 17.08 22.50 -22.18
N TRP A 67 16.21 22.35 -23.18
CA TRP A 67 15.53 21.11 -23.48
C TRP A 67 16.52 20.08 -24.03
N ILE A 68 16.59 18.88 -23.43
CA ILE A 68 17.49 17.79 -23.80
C ILE A 68 16.76 16.48 -24.08
N GLY A 69 15.41 16.52 -24.14
CA GLY A 69 14.60 15.32 -24.40
C GLY A 69 14.79 14.24 -23.35
N LEU A 70 15.14 13.02 -23.77
CA LEU A 70 15.24 11.83 -22.91
C LEU A 70 16.64 11.60 -22.31
N ASP A 71 17.55 12.52 -22.41
CA ASP A 71 18.95 12.28 -21.97
C ASP A 71 19.07 12.07 -20.46
N ASN A 72 18.23 12.71 -19.63
CA ASN A 72 18.19 12.43 -18.19
C ASN A 72 17.78 10.97 -17.92
N PHE A 73 16.82 10.45 -18.67
CA PHE A 73 16.36 9.05 -18.54
C PHE A 73 17.46 8.08 -18.97
N LYS A 74 18.08 8.31 -20.14
CA LYS A 74 19.21 7.49 -20.62
C LYS A 74 20.34 7.45 -19.60
N PHE A 75 20.70 8.62 -19.04
CA PHE A 75 21.73 8.71 -18.02
C PHE A 75 21.37 7.89 -16.77
N VAL A 76 20.17 8.07 -16.24
CA VAL A 76 19.72 7.37 -15.04
C VAL A 76 19.67 5.86 -15.25
N PHE A 77 19.12 5.39 -16.38
CA PHE A 77 19.01 3.97 -16.69
C PHE A 77 20.37 3.31 -16.94
N GLY A 78 21.39 4.07 -17.27
CA GLY A 78 22.78 3.61 -17.37
C GLY A 78 23.53 3.52 -16.04
N MET A 79 22.94 4.01 -14.93
CA MET A 79 23.58 3.96 -13.61
C MET A 79 23.36 2.59 -12.94
N SER A 80 24.43 1.95 -12.47
CA SER A 80 24.33 0.71 -11.68
C SER A 80 23.50 0.89 -10.40
N ASP A 81 23.68 2.01 -9.70
CA ASP A 81 22.92 2.33 -8.47
C ASP A 81 21.42 2.39 -8.71
N PHE A 82 20.97 2.87 -9.89
CA PHE A 82 19.54 2.85 -10.24
C PHE A 82 19.02 1.43 -10.44
N GLY A 83 19.82 0.57 -11.11
CA GLY A 83 19.49 -0.84 -11.28
C GLY A 83 19.33 -1.58 -9.93
N ILE A 84 20.23 -1.31 -8.98
CA ILE A 84 20.16 -1.84 -7.61
C ILE A 84 18.88 -1.32 -6.92
N ALA A 85 18.63 -0.01 -6.96
CA ALA A 85 17.45 0.59 -6.33
C ALA A 85 16.14 0.07 -6.91
N LEU A 86 16.06 -0.12 -8.23
CA LEU A 86 14.90 -0.70 -8.91
C LEU A 86 14.67 -2.16 -8.48
N LYS A 87 15.72 -2.99 -8.52
CA LYS A 87 15.68 -4.39 -8.08
C LYS A 87 15.19 -4.50 -6.64
N ASN A 88 15.79 -3.73 -5.74
CA ASN A 88 15.42 -3.76 -4.32
C ASN A 88 13.98 -3.29 -4.09
N THR A 89 13.54 -2.24 -4.80
CA THR A 89 12.14 -1.78 -4.72
C THR A 89 11.17 -2.90 -5.07
N LEU A 90 11.43 -3.63 -6.15
CA LEU A 90 10.58 -4.74 -6.58
C LEU A 90 10.64 -5.92 -5.61
N ILE A 91 11.83 -6.29 -5.14
CA ILE A 91 11.99 -7.41 -4.19
C ILE A 91 11.32 -7.09 -2.86
N LEU A 92 11.59 -5.92 -2.27
CA LEU A 92 11.04 -5.57 -0.96
C LEU A 92 9.51 -5.40 -1.01
N ASN A 93 8.96 -4.76 -2.05
CA ASN A 93 7.52 -4.68 -2.24
C ASN A 93 6.89 -6.04 -2.56
N GLY A 94 7.58 -6.90 -3.33
CA GLY A 94 7.14 -8.27 -3.57
C GLY A 94 7.06 -9.10 -2.29
N LEU A 95 8.05 -8.99 -1.42
CA LEU A 95 8.06 -9.65 -0.11
C LEU A 95 6.99 -9.05 0.83
N ASP A 96 6.82 -7.72 0.84
CA ASP A 96 5.74 -7.07 1.59
C ASP A 96 4.36 -7.51 1.07
N LEU A 97 4.19 -7.71 -0.22
CA LEU A 97 2.95 -8.25 -0.78
C LEU A 97 2.76 -9.71 -0.38
N LEU A 98 3.80 -10.54 -0.50
CA LEU A 98 3.72 -11.98 -0.20
C LEU A 98 3.40 -12.26 1.28
N PHE A 99 4.04 -11.54 2.20
CA PHE A 99 3.89 -11.75 3.64
C PHE A 99 2.91 -10.78 4.28
N GLY A 100 2.90 -9.52 3.86
CA GLY A 100 2.06 -8.47 4.45
C GLY A 100 0.62 -8.51 3.99
N PHE A 101 0.31 -9.01 2.78
CA PHE A 101 -1.05 -9.07 2.27
C PHE A 101 -1.92 -10.17 2.91
N PRO A 102 -1.44 -11.43 3.11
CA PRO A 102 -2.25 -12.47 3.75
C PRO A 102 -2.47 -12.27 5.24
N VAL A 103 -1.51 -11.68 5.97
CA VAL A 103 -1.58 -11.54 7.43
C VAL A 103 -2.82 -10.76 7.89
N PRO A 104 -3.18 -9.59 7.34
CA PRO A 104 -4.40 -8.89 7.70
C PRO A 104 -5.68 -9.71 7.45
N ILE A 105 -5.74 -10.51 6.40
CA ILE A 105 -6.88 -11.38 6.10
C ILE A 105 -7.03 -12.44 7.19
N ILE A 106 -5.94 -13.11 7.53
CA ILE A 106 -5.91 -14.13 8.59
C ILE A 106 -6.33 -13.52 9.93
N LEU A 107 -5.78 -12.35 10.28
CA LEU A 107 -6.11 -11.66 11.52
C LEU A 107 -7.58 -11.21 11.57
N ALA A 108 -8.15 -10.76 10.45
CA ALA A 108 -9.56 -10.37 10.37
C ALA A 108 -10.47 -11.57 10.64
N ILE A 109 -10.16 -12.74 10.05
CA ILE A 109 -10.89 -13.97 10.27
C ILE A 109 -10.76 -14.39 11.74
N LEU A 110 -9.56 -14.42 12.30
CA LEU A 110 -9.33 -14.78 13.71
C LEU A 110 -10.09 -13.84 14.67
N LEU A 111 -10.04 -12.54 14.44
CA LEU A 111 -10.79 -11.57 15.23
C LEU A 111 -12.30 -11.75 15.09
N ASN A 112 -12.79 -12.14 13.90
CA ASN A 112 -14.21 -12.39 13.70
C ASN A 112 -14.70 -13.61 14.48
N GLU A 113 -13.88 -14.65 14.60
CA GLU A 113 -14.21 -15.88 15.34
C GLU A 113 -14.11 -15.72 16.87
N MET A 114 -13.55 -14.61 17.37
CA MET A 114 -13.44 -14.35 18.82
C MET A 114 -14.81 -14.18 19.46
N ARG A 115 -15.14 -15.05 20.40
CA ARG A 115 -16.43 -15.07 21.11
C ARG A 115 -16.54 -14.00 22.20
N THR A 116 -15.43 -13.64 22.84
CA THR A 116 -15.41 -12.70 23.97
C THR A 116 -15.24 -11.27 23.49
N PRO A 117 -16.26 -10.38 23.58
CA PRO A 117 -16.19 -9.02 23.05
C PRO A 117 -15.04 -8.19 23.67
N LYS A 118 -14.77 -8.36 24.97
CA LYS A 118 -13.69 -7.64 25.66
C LYS A 118 -12.32 -8.04 25.11
N LEU A 119 -12.07 -9.34 24.90
CA LEU A 119 -10.83 -9.85 24.35
C LEU A 119 -10.67 -9.41 22.89
N LYS A 120 -11.74 -9.48 22.08
CA LYS A 120 -11.75 -8.98 20.69
C LYS A 120 -11.33 -7.50 20.62
N LYS A 121 -11.94 -6.65 21.45
CA LYS A 121 -11.62 -5.20 21.51
C LYS A 121 -10.17 -4.96 21.96
N PHE A 122 -9.70 -5.68 22.96
CA PHE A 122 -8.31 -5.58 23.44
C PHE A 122 -7.33 -6.00 22.32
N SER A 123 -7.55 -7.15 21.67
CA SER A 123 -6.71 -7.62 20.56
C SER A 123 -6.69 -6.63 19.39
N GLN A 124 -7.84 -6.06 19.01
CA GLN A 124 -7.91 -5.01 18.00
C GLN A 124 -7.04 -3.80 18.37
N THR A 125 -7.15 -3.32 19.61
CA THR A 125 -6.35 -2.17 20.07
C THR A 125 -4.85 -2.47 20.01
N MET A 126 -4.42 -3.66 20.46
CA MET A 126 -3.02 -4.08 20.40
C MET A 126 -2.48 -4.20 18.97
N LEU A 127 -3.30 -4.75 18.06
CA LEU A 127 -2.91 -4.90 16.65
C LEU A 127 -2.85 -3.56 15.91
N TYR A 128 -3.71 -2.60 16.28
CA TYR A 128 -3.77 -1.31 15.58
C TYR A 128 -2.70 -0.33 16.06
N LEU A 129 -2.25 -0.46 17.31
CA LEU A 129 -1.32 0.48 17.95
C LEU A 129 -0.03 0.73 17.15
N PRO A 130 0.66 -0.28 16.60
CA PRO A 130 1.90 -0.06 15.86
C PRO A 130 1.75 0.85 14.64
N HIS A 131 0.59 0.84 14.00
CA HIS A 131 0.33 1.67 12.82
C HIS A 131 0.38 3.19 13.11
N PHE A 132 0.05 3.60 14.33
CA PHE A 132 0.07 5.01 14.74
C PHE A 132 1.46 5.52 15.14
N LEU A 133 2.45 4.63 15.23
CA LEU A 133 3.82 5.02 15.50
C LEU A 133 4.52 5.49 14.23
N SER A 134 5.27 6.58 14.33
CA SER A 134 6.09 7.04 13.20
C SER A 134 7.25 6.07 12.93
N TRP A 135 7.70 5.98 11.69
CA TRP A 135 8.86 5.16 11.32
C TRP A 135 10.14 5.59 12.04
N VAL A 136 10.25 6.86 12.47
CA VAL A 136 11.39 7.33 13.28
C VAL A 136 11.42 6.62 14.63
N ILE A 137 10.26 6.52 15.30
CA ILE A 137 10.14 5.82 16.58
C ILE A 137 10.39 4.32 16.41
N ILE A 138 9.69 3.71 15.43
CA ILE A 138 9.86 2.28 15.13
C ILE A 138 11.29 1.97 14.75
N GLY A 139 11.93 2.78 13.92
CA GLY A 139 13.33 2.60 13.53
C GLY A 139 14.28 2.67 14.73
N GLY A 140 14.07 3.63 15.64
CA GLY A 140 14.84 3.69 16.90
C GLY A 140 14.69 2.42 17.74
N MET A 141 13.46 1.89 17.87
CA MET A 141 13.21 0.61 18.55
C MET A 141 13.90 -0.56 17.83
N VAL A 142 13.81 -0.62 16.50
CA VAL A 142 14.46 -1.66 15.68
C VAL A 142 15.98 -1.64 15.86
N LEU A 143 16.59 -0.47 15.81
CA LEU A 143 18.03 -0.32 16.00
C LEU A 143 18.49 -0.80 17.39
N GLN A 144 17.66 -0.67 18.43
CA GLN A 144 17.96 -1.17 19.77
C GLN A 144 17.65 -2.68 19.93
N ILE A 145 16.49 -3.12 19.43
CA ILE A 145 16.03 -4.51 19.63
C ILE A 145 16.86 -5.49 18.79
N PHE A 146 17.19 -5.11 17.54
CA PHE A 146 17.92 -5.93 16.58
C PHE A 146 19.41 -5.58 16.45
N ALA A 147 19.96 -4.77 17.38
CA ALA A 147 21.40 -4.43 17.35
C ALA A 147 22.26 -5.70 17.30
N PRO A 148 23.33 -5.73 16.47
CA PRO A 148 24.13 -6.94 16.26
C PRO A 148 24.78 -7.48 17.53
N THR A 149 25.26 -6.61 18.43
CA THR A 149 26.01 -7.02 19.62
C THR A 149 25.24 -6.85 20.94
N SER A 150 24.46 -5.77 21.08
CA SER A 150 23.76 -5.42 22.31
C SER A 150 22.25 -5.53 22.21
N GLY A 151 21.74 -6.05 21.08
CA GLY A 151 20.31 -6.15 20.84
C GLY A 151 19.61 -7.12 21.79
N VAL A 152 18.40 -6.73 22.21
CA VAL A 152 17.57 -7.53 23.12
C VAL A 152 17.33 -8.94 22.57
N ILE A 153 17.09 -9.09 21.26
CA ILE A 153 16.85 -10.39 20.63
C ILE A 153 18.08 -11.25 20.72
N ASN A 154 19.24 -10.79 20.26
CA ASN A 154 20.49 -11.56 20.31
C ASN A 154 20.84 -11.95 21.74
N SER A 155 20.78 -11.01 22.68
CA SER A 155 21.08 -11.26 24.10
C SER A 155 20.13 -12.32 24.70
N THR A 156 18.85 -12.31 24.34
CA THR A 156 17.88 -13.29 24.82
C THR A 156 18.09 -14.67 24.22
N LEU A 157 18.34 -14.75 22.91
CA LEU A 157 18.56 -16.01 22.20
C LEU A 157 19.86 -16.70 22.65
N LEU A 158 20.94 -15.93 22.87
CA LEU A 158 22.19 -16.43 23.45
C LEU A 158 21.98 -16.95 24.87
N ARG A 159 21.25 -16.19 25.71
CA ARG A 159 20.96 -16.60 27.09
C ARG A 159 20.14 -17.89 27.17
N TRP A 160 19.25 -18.12 26.21
CA TRP A 160 18.46 -19.36 26.13
C TRP A 160 19.22 -20.52 25.46
N GLY A 161 20.40 -20.24 24.92
CA GLY A 161 21.22 -21.25 24.21
C GLY A 161 20.65 -21.65 22.85
N TRP A 162 19.76 -20.82 22.26
CA TRP A 162 19.17 -21.11 20.96
C TRP A 162 20.10 -20.77 19.80
N ILE A 163 21.04 -19.85 20.04
CA ILE A 163 22.12 -19.50 19.10
C ILE A 163 23.46 -19.54 19.84
N SER A 164 24.53 -19.81 19.10
CA SER A 164 25.91 -19.78 19.61
C SER A 164 26.62 -18.46 19.30
N GLU A 165 26.18 -17.74 18.28
CA GLU A 165 26.74 -16.47 17.83
C GLU A 165 25.65 -15.45 17.54
N ASN A 166 25.99 -14.16 17.57
CA ASN A 166 25.07 -13.09 17.27
C ASN A 166 24.61 -13.12 15.81
N ILE A 167 23.29 -13.00 15.59
CA ILE A 167 22.71 -12.86 14.26
C ILE A 167 22.88 -11.40 13.81
N PRO A 168 23.48 -11.14 12.64
CA PRO A 168 23.73 -9.78 12.15
C PRO A 168 22.48 -9.15 11.50
N PHE A 169 21.35 -9.07 12.22
CA PHE A 169 20.05 -8.63 11.72
C PHE A 169 20.05 -7.33 10.92
N LEU A 170 20.94 -6.40 11.22
CA LEU A 170 20.98 -5.08 10.60
C LEU A 170 22.20 -4.86 9.71
N THR A 171 23.15 -5.81 9.67
CA THR A 171 24.43 -5.62 9.00
C THR A 171 24.77 -6.65 7.93
N ASP A 172 23.91 -7.64 7.76
CA ASP A 172 23.97 -8.64 6.69
C ASP A 172 22.71 -8.49 5.81
N GLY A 173 22.86 -8.59 4.49
CA GLY A 173 21.79 -8.29 3.54
C GLY A 173 20.53 -9.15 3.68
N PRO A 174 20.64 -10.49 3.64
CA PRO A 174 19.49 -11.39 3.81
C PRO A 174 18.78 -11.22 5.15
N THR A 175 19.51 -11.15 6.26
CA THR A 175 18.93 -10.98 7.60
C THR A 175 18.33 -9.59 7.79
N TRP A 176 18.91 -8.56 7.16
CA TRP A 176 18.32 -7.23 7.11
C TRP A 176 16.99 -7.25 6.35
N THR A 177 16.94 -7.92 5.19
CA THR A 177 15.71 -8.05 4.39
C THR A 177 14.61 -8.73 5.19
N PHE A 178 14.93 -9.81 5.91
CA PHE A 178 13.99 -10.49 6.81
C PHE A 178 13.48 -9.52 7.89
N THR A 179 14.38 -8.81 8.56
CA THR A 179 14.03 -7.84 9.62
C THR A 179 13.14 -6.72 9.06
N TYR A 180 13.50 -6.22 7.86
CA TYR A 180 12.74 -5.21 7.14
C TYR A 180 11.29 -5.66 6.90
N VAL A 181 11.08 -6.84 6.34
CA VAL A 181 9.74 -7.38 6.05
C VAL A 181 8.97 -7.63 7.35
N LEU A 182 9.59 -8.28 8.33
CA LEU A 182 8.97 -8.59 9.62
C LEU A 182 8.40 -7.36 10.32
N VAL A 183 9.23 -6.31 10.43
CA VAL A 183 8.83 -5.06 11.10
C VAL A 183 7.74 -4.34 10.29
N GLY A 184 7.81 -4.38 8.96
CA GLY A 184 6.79 -3.78 8.10
C GLY A 184 5.43 -4.47 8.23
N VAL A 185 5.43 -5.80 8.23
CA VAL A 185 4.21 -6.59 8.43
C VAL A 185 3.62 -6.28 9.80
N TRP A 186 4.44 -6.30 10.86
CA TRP A 186 3.99 -5.97 12.22
C TRP A 186 3.37 -4.57 12.31
N GLN A 187 3.99 -3.57 11.68
CA GLN A 187 3.49 -2.19 11.72
C GLN A 187 2.17 -2.01 10.96
N SER A 188 1.98 -2.73 9.83
CA SER A 188 0.85 -2.49 8.93
C SER A 188 -0.30 -3.48 9.09
N MET A 189 -0.07 -4.66 9.69
CA MET A 189 -1.05 -5.75 9.74
C MET A 189 -2.38 -5.35 10.38
N GLY A 190 -2.35 -4.54 11.44
CA GLY A 190 -3.55 -4.13 12.15
C GLY A 190 -4.45 -3.21 11.31
N TRP A 191 -3.85 -2.24 10.62
CA TRP A 191 -4.60 -1.32 9.76
C TRP A 191 -5.30 -2.05 8.59
N GLY A 192 -4.57 -2.96 7.92
CA GLY A 192 -5.15 -3.79 6.86
C GLY A 192 -6.29 -4.67 7.36
N THR A 193 -6.21 -5.15 8.59
CA THR A 193 -7.23 -6.00 9.22
C THR A 193 -8.59 -5.31 9.34
N ILE A 194 -8.63 -3.97 9.52
CA ILE A 194 -9.88 -3.20 9.66
C ILE A 194 -10.76 -3.37 8.42
N LEU A 195 -10.19 -3.26 7.23
CA LEU A 195 -10.93 -3.34 5.96
C LEU A 195 -11.53 -4.73 5.75
N TYR A 196 -10.76 -5.77 5.98
CA TYR A 196 -11.24 -7.15 5.86
C TYR A 196 -12.27 -7.50 6.93
N LEU A 197 -12.06 -7.04 8.16
CA LEU A 197 -13.04 -7.26 9.25
C LEU A 197 -14.37 -6.57 8.96
N ALA A 198 -14.34 -5.34 8.41
CA ALA A 198 -15.55 -4.64 7.98
C ALA A 198 -16.27 -5.42 6.86
N ALA A 199 -15.53 -5.94 5.88
CA ALA A 199 -16.10 -6.76 4.82
C ALA A 199 -16.75 -8.06 5.37
N ILE A 200 -16.08 -8.75 6.29
CA ILE A 200 -16.60 -9.98 6.91
C ILE A 200 -17.88 -9.70 7.72
N THR A 201 -17.90 -8.61 8.50
CA THR A 201 -19.09 -8.23 9.29
C THR A 201 -20.28 -7.78 8.45
N GLY A 202 -20.06 -7.44 7.18
CA GLY A 202 -21.11 -7.11 6.21
C GLY A 202 -21.73 -8.31 5.48
N LEU A 203 -21.23 -9.54 5.72
CA LEU A 203 -21.78 -10.75 5.10
C LEU A 203 -23.14 -11.13 5.71
N ASP A 204 -24.00 -11.73 4.87
CA ASP A 204 -25.30 -12.21 5.31
C ASP A 204 -25.17 -13.37 6.30
N MET A 205 -25.69 -13.19 7.51
CA MET A 205 -25.65 -14.22 8.57
C MET A 205 -26.42 -15.49 8.20
N ASN A 206 -27.44 -15.39 7.32
CA ASN A 206 -28.20 -16.56 6.88
C ASN A 206 -27.32 -17.59 6.16
N LEU A 207 -26.24 -17.15 5.47
CA LEU A 207 -25.29 -18.07 4.83
C LEU A 207 -24.53 -18.93 5.86
N PHE A 208 -24.20 -18.35 7.01
CA PHE A 208 -23.53 -19.07 8.10
C PHE A 208 -24.49 -20.02 8.83
N GLU A 209 -25.75 -19.63 8.96
CA GLU A 209 -26.79 -20.48 9.55
C GLU A 209 -27.09 -21.71 8.67
N ALA A 210 -27.26 -21.49 7.37
CA ALA A 210 -27.44 -22.58 6.39
C ALA A 210 -26.24 -23.54 6.42
N ALA A 211 -25.02 -23.04 6.36
CA ALA A 211 -23.82 -23.87 6.44
C ALA A 211 -23.72 -24.67 7.74
N ARG A 212 -24.21 -24.13 8.87
CA ARG A 212 -24.30 -24.91 10.15
C ARG A 212 -25.33 -26.01 10.11
N ILE A 213 -26.48 -25.76 9.49
CA ILE A 213 -27.54 -26.79 9.32
C ILE A 213 -27.00 -27.91 8.44
N ASP A 214 -26.23 -27.58 7.39
CA ASP A 214 -25.54 -28.55 6.52
C ASP A 214 -24.37 -29.28 7.20
N GLY A 215 -24.09 -29.01 8.49
CA GLY A 215 -23.03 -29.66 9.27
C GLY A 215 -21.62 -29.11 9.04
N ALA A 216 -21.48 -27.96 8.38
CA ALA A 216 -20.17 -27.37 8.11
C ALA A 216 -19.46 -26.94 9.41
N ASN A 217 -18.23 -27.41 9.61
CA ASN A 217 -17.36 -26.97 10.70
C ASN A 217 -16.82 -25.54 10.44
N LYS A 218 -16.13 -24.97 11.43
CA LYS A 218 -15.61 -23.59 11.34
C LYS A 218 -14.65 -23.37 10.17
N LEU A 219 -13.75 -24.28 9.89
CA LEU A 219 -12.82 -24.18 8.76
C LEU A 219 -13.58 -24.22 7.43
N GLN A 220 -14.58 -25.09 7.31
CA GLN A 220 -15.43 -25.16 6.13
C GLN A 220 -16.22 -23.87 5.92
N GLN A 221 -16.77 -23.27 6.98
CA GLN A 221 -17.43 -21.95 6.91
C GLN A 221 -16.46 -20.85 6.44
N ILE A 222 -15.21 -20.86 6.93
CA ILE A 222 -14.19 -19.89 6.48
C ILE A 222 -13.90 -20.06 4.99
N TRP A 223 -13.66 -21.29 4.52
CA TRP A 223 -13.27 -21.55 3.12
C TRP A 223 -14.42 -21.38 2.12
N HIS A 224 -15.65 -21.74 2.49
CA HIS A 224 -16.77 -21.78 1.55
C HIS A 224 -17.76 -20.60 1.70
N VAL A 225 -17.72 -19.86 2.83
CA VAL A 225 -18.61 -18.72 3.06
C VAL A 225 -17.80 -17.43 3.23
N THR A 226 -16.87 -17.40 4.21
CA THR A 226 -16.17 -16.16 4.56
C THR A 226 -15.25 -15.68 3.42
N LEU A 227 -14.31 -16.52 2.98
CA LEU A 227 -13.34 -16.15 1.94
C LEU A 227 -13.99 -15.84 0.60
N PRO A 228 -14.95 -16.63 0.07
CA PRO A 228 -15.69 -16.26 -1.11
C PRO A 228 -16.50 -14.97 -0.94
N GLY A 229 -17.11 -14.77 0.22
CA GLY A 229 -17.90 -13.59 0.51
C GLY A 229 -17.12 -12.27 0.53
N ILE A 230 -15.83 -12.30 0.90
CA ILE A 230 -14.95 -11.12 0.88
C ILE A 230 -14.02 -11.08 -0.33
N ARG A 231 -14.16 -11.99 -1.29
CA ARG A 231 -13.28 -12.14 -2.47
C ARG A 231 -13.13 -10.83 -3.24
N SER A 232 -14.23 -10.10 -3.45
CA SER A 232 -14.22 -8.81 -4.11
C SER A 232 -13.31 -7.79 -3.40
N THR A 233 -13.39 -7.72 -2.07
CA THR A 233 -12.53 -6.85 -1.26
C THR A 233 -11.06 -7.26 -1.37
N ILE A 234 -10.78 -8.57 -1.32
CA ILE A 234 -9.43 -9.11 -1.50
C ILE A 234 -8.86 -8.69 -2.86
N VAL A 235 -9.61 -8.90 -3.93
CA VAL A 235 -9.17 -8.59 -5.31
C VAL A 235 -8.91 -7.09 -5.49
N VAL A 236 -9.82 -6.23 -5.06
CA VAL A 236 -9.66 -4.77 -5.17
C VAL A 236 -8.41 -4.30 -4.40
N LEU A 237 -8.22 -4.76 -3.17
CA LEU A 237 -7.04 -4.39 -2.37
C LEU A 237 -5.75 -4.98 -2.95
N LEU A 238 -5.78 -6.17 -3.56
CA LEU A 238 -4.64 -6.74 -4.27
C LEU A 238 -4.24 -5.89 -5.48
N ILE A 239 -5.20 -5.48 -6.32
CA ILE A 239 -4.95 -4.60 -7.47
C ILE A 239 -4.32 -3.30 -7.01
N MET A 240 -4.84 -2.69 -5.93
CA MET A 240 -4.28 -1.45 -5.38
C MET A 240 -2.84 -1.64 -4.88
N ASN A 241 -2.51 -2.77 -4.25
CA ASN A 241 -1.15 -3.08 -3.80
C ASN A 241 -0.21 -3.31 -4.99
N ILE A 242 -0.65 -4.04 -6.03
CA ILE A 242 0.14 -4.23 -7.26
C ILE A 242 0.44 -2.88 -7.92
N GLY A 243 -0.54 -1.97 -8.00
CA GLY A 243 -0.33 -0.62 -8.53
C GLY A 243 0.73 0.19 -7.77
N ARG A 244 0.95 -0.13 -6.50
CA ARG A 244 1.96 0.52 -5.65
C ARG A 244 3.32 -0.20 -5.63
N MET A 245 3.50 -1.29 -6.36
CA MET A 245 4.76 -2.07 -6.32
C MET A 245 6.01 -1.28 -6.69
N MET A 246 5.87 -0.19 -7.46
CA MET A 246 6.98 0.72 -7.76
C MET A 246 7.17 1.83 -6.73
N SER A 247 6.24 1.96 -5.77
CA SER A 247 6.23 3.02 -4.78
C SER A 247 6.45 2.44 -3.38
N ILE A 248 7.69 2.45 -2.94
CA ILE A 248 8.05 2.09 -1.57
C ILE A 248 8.22 3.36 -0.73
N GLY A 249 7.73 3.35 0.50
CA GLY A 249 7.88 4.50 1.40
C GLY A 249 9.36 4.83 1.65
N PHE A 250 9.68 6.12 1.80
CA PHE A 250 11.05 6.60 2.04
C PHE A 250 11.56 6.26 3.45
N ASP A 251 10.73 6.48 4.47
CA ASP A 251 11.17 6.49 5.87
C ASP A 251 11.74 5.15 6.33
N ARG A 252 11.06 4.05 6.04
CA ARG A 252 11.44 2.73 6.52
C ARG A 252 12.82 2.28 5.99
N PRO A 253 13.08 2.23 4.66
CA PRO A 253 14.40 1.84 4.18
C PRO A 253 15.49 2.86 4.52
N PHE A 254 15.16 4.15 4.65
CA PHE A 254 16.10 5.20 5.01
C PHE A 254 16.55 5.11 6.47
N ILE A 255 15.63 4.83 7.40
CA ILE A 255 15.92 4.84 8.85
C ILE A 255 16.61 3.55 9.30
N ILE A 256 16.16 2.38 8.83
CA ILE A 256 16.75 1.09 9.22
C ILE A 256 17.83 0.60 8.26
N GLY A 257 18.02 1.27 7.13
CA GLY A 257 19.12 1.03 6.20
C GLY A 257 20.45 1.59 6.74
N ASN A 258 21.54 1.06 6.24
CA ASN A 258 22.89 1.56 6.54
C ASN A 258 23.86 1.21 5.40
N THR A 259 25.09 1.71 5.49
CA THR A 259 26.11 1.53 4.44
C THR A 259 26.52 0.08 4.21
N LYS A 260 26.45 -0.80 5.22
CA LYS A 260 26.84 -2.22 5.11
C LYS A 260 25.85 -3.02 4.27
N VAL A 261 24.59 -2.62 4.27
CA VAL A 261 23.50 -3.27 3.53
C VAL A 261 22.95 -2.40 2.39
N LYS A 262 23.75 -1.44 1.90
CA LYS A 262 23.34 -0.50 0.84
C LYS A 262 22.76 -1.24 -0.37
N ASP A 263 23.36 -2.34 -0.79
CA ASP A 263 22.94 -3.13 -1.95
C ASP A 263 21.56 -3.82 -1.76
N TYR A 264 21.01 -3.82 -0.55
CA TYR A 264 19.73 -4.39 -0.19
C TYR A 264 18.70 -3.33 0.23
N CYS A 265 19.14 -2.23 0.88
CA CYS A 265 18.27 -1.21 1.44
C CYS A 265 18.04 -0.01 0.53
N ASP A 266 18.92 0.22 -0.47
CA ASP A 266 18.76 1.34 -1.40
C ASP A 266 17.64 1.04 -2.38
N VAL A 267 16.59 1.86 -2.33
CA VAL A 267 15.37 1.74 -3.12
C VAL A 267 15.13 3.00 -3.94
N ILE A 268 14.16 3.00 -4.85
CA ILE A 268 13.94 4.16 -5.72
C ILE A 268 13.69 5.43 -4.91
N SER A 269 12.94 5.39 -3.80
CA SER A 269 12.66 6.58 -2.98
C SER A 269 13.92 7.16 -2.32
N THR A 270 14.82 6.31 -1.79
CA THR A 270 16.10 6.75 -1.21
C THR A 270 17.07 7.23 -2.29
N PHE A 271 17.06 6.59 -3.45
CA PHE A 271 17.85 7.02 -4.61
C PHE A 271 17.39 8.39 -5.12
N VAL A 272 16.09 8.63 -5.27
CA VAL A 272 15.50 9.92 -5.65
C VAL A 272 15.87 11.01 -4.65
N TYR A 273 15.77 10.72 -3.36
CA TYR A 273 16.17 11.66 -2.31
C TYR A 273 17.65 12.03 -2.42
N ARG A 274 18.51 11.04 -2.56
CA ARG A 274 19.97 11.25 -2.71
C ARG A 274 20.30 12.03 -3.99
N ALA A 275 19.71 11.66 -5.12
CA ALA A 275 19.93 12.36 -6.39
C ALA A 275 19.37 13.78 -6.36
N GLY A 276 18.13 13.98 -5.91
CA GLY A 276 17.43 15.25 -5.94
C GLY A 276 17.89 16.20 -4.85
N ILE A 277 17.86 15.78 -3.60
CA ILE A 277 18.09 16.66 -2.45
C ILE A 277 19.59 16.75 -2.12
N THR A 278 20.25 15.60 -1.93
CA THR A 278 21.67 15.60 -1.53
C THR A 278 22.58 16.08 -2.64
N ASN A 279 22.35 15.65 -3.88
CA ASN A 279 23.20 15.97 -5.03
C ASN A 279 22.67 17.11 -5.91
N SER A 280 21.51 17.72 -5.55
CA SER A 280 20.87 18.81 -6.29
C SER A 280 20.58 18.50 -7.78
N GLN A 281 20.42 17.22 -8.12
CA GLN A 281 20.15 16.74 -9.48
C GLN A 281 18.62 16.62 -9.74
N PHE A 282 17.90 17.72 -9.58
CA PHE A 282 16.43 17.75 -9.64
C PHE A 282 15.87 17.16 -10.93
N ALA A 283 16.49 17.43 -12.09
CA ALA A 283 16.05 16.92 -13.39
C ALA A 283 16.06 15.37 -13.43
N ARG A 284 17.12 14.76 -12.92
CA ARG A 284 17.24 13.30 -12.84
C ARG A 284 16.27 12.70 -11.84
N ALA A 285 16.13 13.31 -10.66
CA ALA A 285 15.17 12.89 -9.65
C ALA A 285 13.72 12.95 -10.19
N THR A 286 13.36 14.03 -10.93
CA THR A 286 12.06 14.15 -11.58
C THR A 286 11.86 13.10 -12.68
N ALA A 287 12.90 12.79 -13.47
CA ALA A 287 12.83 11.73 -14.48
C ALA A 287 12.56 10.35 -13.86
N ILE A 288 13.19 10.04 -12.71
CA ILE A 288 12.96 8.79 -11.97
C ILE A 288 11.53 8.74 -11.42
N GLY A 289 11.04 9.83 -10.81
CA GLY A 289 9.68 9.92 -10.29
C GLY A 289 8.62 9.77 -11.39
N LEU A 290 8.87 10.36 -12.58
CA LEU A 290 8.00 10.20 -13.73
C LEU A 290 7.98 8.75 -14.25
N PHE A 291 9.15 8.12 -14.39
CA PHE A 291 9.25 6.70 -14.73
C PHE A 291 8.48 5.83 -13.73
N GLN A 292 8.68 6.03 -12.43
CA GLN A 292 8.00 5.30 -11.36
C GLN A 292 6.47 5.44 -11.48
N SER A 293 5.98 6.66 -11.76
CA SER A 293 4.54 6.93 -11.93
C SER A 293 3.96 6.23 -13.15
N ILE A 294 4.68 6.24 -14.27
CA ILE A 294 4.26 5.56 -15.51
C ILE A 294 4.17 4.05 -15.29
N VAL A 295 5.21 3.45 -14.70
CA VAL A 295 5.22 2.00 -14.43
C VAL A 295 4.11 1.63 -13.44
N GLY A 296 3.90 2.44 -12.39
CA GLY A 296 2.78 2.23 -11.45
C GLY A 296 1.42 2.27 -12.15
N LEU A 297 1.21 3.20 -13.08
CA LEU A 297 -0.01 3.29 -13.89
C LEU A 297 -0.19 2.05 -14.77
N VAL A 298 0.86 1.57 -15.42
CA VAL A 298 0.83 0.35 -16.25
C VAL A 298 0.49 -0.86 -15.39
N LEU A 299 1.09 -0.99 -14.21
CA LEU A 299 0.84 -2.10 -13.30
C LEU A 299 -0.60 -2.11 -12.78
N ILE A 300 -1.14 -0.97 -12.36
CA ILE A 300 -2.53 -0.92 -11.86
C ILE A 300 -3.54 -1.18 -12.97
N THR A 301 -3.30 -0.63 -14.17
CA THR A 301 -4.18 -0.85 -15.33
C THR A 301 -4.11 -2.31 -15.78
N GLY A 302 -2.91 -2.90 -15.81
CA GLY A 302 -2.72 -4.31 -16.15
C GLY A 302 -3.42 -5.23 -15.14
N ALA A 303 -3.21 -5.01 -13.84
CA ALA A 303 -3.86 -5.78 -12.79
C ALA A 303 -5.39 -5.67 -12.83
N ASN A 304 -5.92 -4.45 -13.07
CA ASN A 304 -7.35 -4.23 -13.21
C ASN A 304 -7.94 -4.93 -14.44
N THR A 305 -7.20 -4.95 -15.55
CA THR A 305 -7.62 -5.65 -16.79
C THR A 305 -7.63 -7.17 -16.58
N VAL A 306 -6.60 -7.71 -15.94
CA VAL A 306 -6.54 -9.14 -15.60
C VAL A 306 -7.70 -9.53 -14.68
N SER A 307 -8.02 -8.72 -13.65
CA SER A 307 -9.18 -8.98 -12.77
C SER A 307 -10.49 -9.07 -13.56
N ARG A 308 -10.70 -8.20 -14.54
CA ARG A 308 -11.90 -8.24 -15.41
C ARG A 308 -11.99 -9.54 -16.24
N LEU A 309 -10.87 -10.06 -16.72
CA LEU A 309 -10.84 -11.30 -17.51
C LEU A 309 -11.27 -12.52 -16.68
N PHE A 310 -11.15 -12.45 -15.35
CA PHE A 310 -11.57 -13.50 -14.41
C PHE A 310 -12.97 -13.26 -13.82
N ASP A 311 -13.79 -12.39 -14.43
CA ASP A 311 -15.14 -12.01 -13.94
C ASP A 311 -15.15 -11.49 -12.49
N GLU A 312 -14.03 -10.93 -12.02
CA GLU A 312 -13.89 -10.35 -10.70
C GLU A 312 -14.24 -8.86 -10.70
N GLN A 313 -14.55 -8.34 -9.51
CA GLN A 313 -14.75 -6.90 -9.35
C GLN A 313 -13.46 -6.15 -9.71
N SER A 314 -13.61 -5.12 -10.55
CA SER A 314 -12.55 -4.21 -10.96
C SER A 314 -12.76 -2.83 -10.31
N ILE A 315 -11.73 -1.99 -10.33
CA ILE A 315 -11.80 -0.65 -9.74
C ILE A 315 -12.64 0.28 -10.62
N TRP A 316 -12.59 0.14 -11.93
CA TRP A 316 -13.36 0.89 -12.93
C TRP A 316 -13.76 0.01 -14.09
#